data_012be22bb7f186723eac2e1c729df86d
#
_entry.id   012be22bb7f186723eac2e1c729df86d
#
_cell.length_a   1.000
_cell.length_b   1.000
_cell.length_c   1.000
_cell.angle_alpha   90.00
_cell.angle_beta   90.00
_cell.angle_gamma   90.00
#
_symmetry.space_group_name_H-M   'P 1'
#
loop_
_entity.id
_entity.type
_entity.pdbx_description
1 polymer ?
#
loop_
_entity_poly.entity_id
_entity_poly.type
_entity_poly.pdbx_seq_one_letter_code
_entity_poly.pdbx_strand_id
1 'polypeptide(L)'
;LKFPHFQIERLQILPLLIAGVLMACTPAADAPAAAQGETATAITHPISGLPIVPVTVTIDGKAHRFSAEYAGGYSERAKGLMFRTALGPDEAMIFDFTTTDSRPSIKQFWMKNTYIPLDIIFVRADGVIDSIGADAVPYSEKGVRSDGPVIYVLEIPGGRAAELGIEPGDTVEFAQPDA
;
A
#
# COMPACT_ATOMS: atom_id res chain seq x y z
N LEU A 1 10.08 45.30 -35.92
CA LEU A 1 10.12 45.62 -37.34
C LEU A 1 10.16 44.35 -38.19
N LYS A 2 9.14 44.26 -39.07
CA LYS A 2 9.03 43.48 -40.32
C LYS A 2 8.84 41.96 -40.27
N PHE A 3 7.58 41.58 -40.42
CA PHE A 3 7.15 40.47 -41.26
C PHE A 3 7.51 40.74 -42.72
N PRO A 4 7.66 39.73 -43.58
CA PRO A 4 6.71 39.52 -44.65
C PRO A 4 6.32 38.05 -44.83
N HIS A 5 5.01 37.80 -45.03
CA HIS A 5 4.30 37.52 -46.25
C HIS A 5 4.72 36.22 -46.96
N PHE A 6 3.80 35.21 -46.97
CA PHE A 6 2.78 34.98 -47.99
C PHE A 6 3.29 34.31 -49.27
N GLN A 7 2.81 33.12 -49.54
CA GLN A 7 2.31 32.75 -50.87
C GLN A 7 1.47 31.48 -50.77
N ILE A 8 0.24 31.65 -51.22
CA ILE A 8 -0.75 30.62 -51.61
C ILE A 8 -0.53 30.37 -53.09
N GLU A 9 -0.41 29.17 -53.57
CA GLU A 9 -0.79 28.77 -54.93
C GLU A 9 -1.33 27.33 -54.92
N ARG A 10 -2.61 27.22 -55.12
CA ARG A 10 -3.41 26.80 -56.32
C ARG A 10 -3.24 25.30 -56.63
N LEU A 11 -4.30 24.58 -56.33
CA LEU A 11 -5.41 24.19 -57.18
C LEU A 11 -5.01 23.48 -58.48
N GLN A 12 -5.16 22.16 -58.55
CA GLN A 12 -5.53 21.47 -59.78
C GLN A 12 -6.44 20.27 -59.54
N ILE A 13 -7.44 20.25 -60.38
CA ILE A 13 -8.69 19.57 -60.47
C ILE A 13 -8.48 18.21 -61.16
N LEU A 14 -9.15 17.17 -60.61
CA LEU A 14 -9.88 16.03 -61.16
C LEU A 14 -9.44 15.39 -62.49
N PRO A 15 -9.52 14.07 -62.71
CA PRO A 15 -10.83 13.46 -62.98
C PRO A 15 -11.13 12.08 -62.32
N LEU A 16 -12.37 11.92 -62.07
CA LEU A 16 -13.25 10.79 -61.89
C LEU A 16 -12.91 9.55 -62.76
N LEU A 17 -12.74 8.39 -62.17
CA LEU A 17 -13.02 7.09 -62.75
C LEU A 17 -13.73 6.15 -61.78
N ILE A 18 -14.91 5.80 -62.18
CA ILE A 18 -15.81 4.80 -61.59
C ILE A 18 -15.27 3.42 -61.95
N ALA A 19 -15.21 2.48 -61.01
CA ALA A 19 -15.62 1.10 -61.21
C ALA A 19 -15.22 0.21 -60.02
N GLY A 20 -16.15 -0.60 -59.58
CA GLY A 20 -15.83 -1.88 -58.92
C GLY A 20 -16.28 -2.00 -57.48
N VAL A 21 -17.58 -2.25 -57.27
CA VAL A 21 -18.11 -2.87 -56.05
C VAL A 21 -17.55 -4.30 -55.96
N LEU A 22 -16.66 -4.56 -55.07
CA LEU A 22 -16.35 -5.89 -54.55
C LEU A 22 -16.66 -5.88 -53.06
N MET A 23 -17.81 -6.47 -52.80
CA MET A 23 -18.30 -6.75 -51.46
C MET A 23 -17.45 -7.90 -50.87
N ALA A 24 -16.37 -7.52 -50.17
CA ALA A 24 -15.60 -8.48 -49.36
C ALA A 24 -16.23 -8.52 -47.98
N CYS A 25 -16.87 -9.64 -47.66
CA CYS A 25 -17.22 -10.00 -46.27
C CYS A 25 -15.93 -10.10 -45.46
N THR A 26 -15.63 -9.11 -44.64
CA THR A 26 -14.65 -9.23 -43.58
C THR A 26 -15.29 -10.01 -42.42
N PRO A 27 -14.68 -11.12 -41.96
CA PRO A 27 -15.13 -11.74 -40.74
C PRO A 27 -14.92 -10.72 -39.59
N ALA A 28 -15.92 -10.57 -38.75
CA ALA A 28 -15.83 -9.81 -37.52
C ALA A 28 -14.66 -10.35 -36.70
N ALA A 29 -13.66 -9.51 -36.49
CA ALA A 29 -12.62 -9.79 -35.52
C ALA A 29 -13.28 -9.89 -34.14
N ASP A 30 -13.18 -11.06 -33.52
CA ASP A 30 -13.52 -11.26 -32.12
C ASP A 30 -12.82 -10.16 -31.30
N ALA A 31 -13.59 -9.28 -30.74
CA ALA A 31 -13.11 -8.39 -29.70
C ALA A 31 -12.65 -9.29 -28.53
N PRO A 32 -11.46 -9.09 -27.97
CA PRO A 32 -11.06 -9.83 -26.79
C PRO A 32 -12.10 -9.61 -25.70
N ALA A 33 -12.70 -10.69 -25.23
CA ALA A 33 -13.59 -10.67 -24.10
C ALA A 33 -12.89 -9.91 -22.96
N ALA A 34 -13.53 -8.86 -22.48
CA ALA A 34 -13.09 -8.15 -21.29
C ALA A 34 -12.85 -9.21 -20.21
N ALA A 35 -11.62 -9.28 -19.74
CA ALA A 35 -11.27 -10.11 -18.60
C ALA A 35 -12.21 -9.73 -17.47
N GLN A 36 -13.14 -10.60 -17.15
CA GLN A 36 -13.97 -10.50 -15.96
C GLN A 36 -12.99 -10.54 -14.81
N GLY A 37 -12.91 -9.41 -14.07
CA GLY A 37 -12.08 -9.32 -12.89
C GLY A 37 -12.45 -10.46 -11.97
N GLU A 38 -11.56 -11.45 -11.83
CA GLU A 38 -11.60 -12.38 -10.72
C GLU A 38 -11.58 -11.53 -9.46
N THR A 39 -12.66 -11.57 -8.72
CA THR A 39 -12.70 -11.06 -7.34
C THR A 39 -11.67 -11.90 -6.59
N ALA A 40 -10.46 -11.36 -6.44
CA ALA A 40 -9.42 -12.03 -5.68
C ALA A 40 -9.98 -12.23 -4.27
N THR A 41 -10.24 -13.48 -3.90
CA THR A 41 -10.65 -13.82 -2.54
C THR A 41 -9.55 -13.31 -1.61
N ALA A 42 -9.88 -12.37 -0.73
CA ALA A 42 -8.93 -11.80 0.21
C ALA A 42 -8.27 -12.94 1.01
N ILE A 43 -6.94 -13.01 0.93
CA ILE A 43 -6.18 -14.00 1.72
C ILE A 43 -6.24 -13.54 3.17
N THR A 44 -6.72 -14.43 4.05
CA THR A 44 -6.80 -14.14 5.50
C THR A 44 -5.75 -14.94 6.27
N HIS A 45 -5.25 -14.34 7.36
CA HIS A 45 -4.30 -15.02 8.22
C HIS A 45 -4.97 -16.13 9.04
N PRO A 46 -4.40 -17.36 9.08
CA PRO A 46 -5.09 -18.53 9.65
C PRO A 46 -5.35 -18.45 11.15
N ILE A 47 -4.58 -17.65 11.90
CA ILE A 47 -4.74 -17.51 13.36
C ILE A 47 -5.69 -16.36 13.72
N SER A 48 -5.55 -15.20 13.08
CA SER A 48 -6.34 -14.01 13.40
C SER A 48 -7.64 -13.93 12.61
N GLY A 49 -7.69 -14.51 11.42
CA GLY A 49 -8.76 -14.32 10.44
C GLY A 49 -8.72 -12.94 9.75
N LEU A 50 -7.72 -12.10 10.05
CA LEU A 50 -7.58 -10.78 9.44
C LEU A 50 -7.14 -10.87 7.99
N PRO A 51 -7.57 -9.96 7.11
CA PRO A 51 -7.03 -9.85 5.77
C PRO A 51 -5.52 -9.64 5.78
N ILE A 52 -4.82 -10.28 4.84
CA ILE A 52 -3.39 -10.03 4.60
C ILE A 52 -3.26 -9.05 3.45
N VAL A 53 -2.56 -7.95 3.69
CA VAL A 53 -2.28 -6.93 2.69
C VAL A 53 -0.78 -6.78 2.48
N PRO A 54 -0.32 -6.51 1.25
CA PRO A 54 1.07 -6.16 1.02
C PRO A 54 1.34 -4.75 1.56
N VAL A 55 2.38 -4.63 2.41
CA VAL A 55 2.92 -3.36 2.88
C VAL A 55 4.31 -3.19 2.27
N THR A 56 4.57 -2.06 1.65
CA THR A 56 5.88 -1.72 1.11
C THR A 56 6.51 -0.63 1.95
N VAL A 57 7.72 -0.90 2.44
CA VAL A 57 8.58 0.10 3.06
C VAL A 57 9.68 0.48 2.07
N THR A 58 9.80 1.77 1.75
CA THR A 58 10.85 2.25 0.86
C THR A 58 11.99 2.87 1.68
N ILE A 59 13.16 2.25 1.59
CA ILE A 59 14.37 2.53 2.36
C ILE A 59 15.45 2.95 1.35
N ASP A 60 15.97 4.16 1.40
CA ASP A 60 16.97 4.67 0.43
C ASP A 60 16.59 4.41 -1.03
N GLY A 61 15.30 4.56 -1.37
CA GLY A 61 14.77 4.32 -2.71
C GLY A 61 14.63 2.84 -3.10
N LYS A 62 14.85 1.89 -2.18
CA LYS A 62 14.66 0.45 -2.37
C LYS A 62 13.41 -0.02 -1.64
N ALA A 63 12.54 -0.73 -2.36
CA ALA A 63 11.31 -1.28 -1.78
C ALA A 63 11.57 -2.61 -1.08
N HIS A 64 11.15 -2.73 0.18
CA HIS A 64 11.02 -3.99 0.90
C HIS A 64 9.54 -4.27 1.19
N ARG A 65 9.12 -5.52 1.07
CA ARG A 65 7.69 -5.90 1.20
C ARG A 65 7.47 -6.81 2.38
N PHE A 66 6.43 -6.48 3.14
CA PHE A 66 5.89 -7.31 4.21
C PHE A 66 4.50 -7.83 3.82
N SER A 67 4.16 -9.04 4.29
CA SER A 67 2.80 -9.58 4.31
C SER A 67 2.17 -9.20 5.64
N ALA A 68 1.35 -8.15 5.68
CA ALA A 68 0.81 -7.61 6.92
C ALA A 68 -0.64 -8.02 7.15
N GLU A 69 -0.97 -8.47 8.37
CA GLU A 69 -2.34 -8.58 8.83
C GLU A 69 -2.92 -7.17 8.99
N TYR A 70 -4.09 -6.93 8.42
CA TYR A 70 -4.73 -5.61 8.47
C TYR A 70 -5.69 -5.50 9.67
N ALA A 71 -5.33 -4.65 10.62
CA ALA A 71 -6.13 -4.34 11.80
C ALA A 71 -6.81 -2.97 11.65
N GLY A 72 -7.99 -2.93 11.03
CA GLY A 72 -8.78 -1.72 10.80
C GLY A 72 -9.86 -1.49 11.85
N GLY A 73 -10.41 -2.55 12.45
CA GLY A 73 -11.44 -2.48 13.47
C GLY A 73 -10.89 -2.17 14.87
N TYR A 74 -11.73 -1.62 15.74
CA TYR A 74 -11.32 -1.31 17.12
C TYR A 74 -10.86 -2.55 17.90
N SER A 75 -11.61 -3.65 17.82
CA SER A 75 -11.29 -4.92 18.50
C SER A 75 -10.01 -5.57 17.96
N GLU A 76 -9.78 -5.45 16.66
CA GLU A 76 -8.59 -5.96 15.96
C GLU A 76 -7.34 -5.24 16.44
N ARG A 77 -7.38 -3.91 16.44
CA ARG A 77 -6.28 -3.08 16.95
C ARG A 77 -6.05 -3.28 18.46
N ALA A 78 -7.12 -3.44 19.25
CA ALA A 78 -6.99 -3.69 20.68
C ALA A 78 -6.33 -5.04 20.99
N LYS A 79 -6.56 -6.06 20.15
CA LYS A 79 -5.93 -7.37 20.26
C LYS A 79 -4.51 -7.36 19.72
N GLY A 80 -4.30 -6.76 18.54
CA GLY A 80 -2.98 -6.71 17.87
C GLY A 80 -2.33 -8.09 17.80
N LEU A 81 -1.03 -8.17 18.03
CA LEU A 81 -0.21 -9.38 18.06
C LEU A 81 -0.19 -10.08 19.43
N MET A 82 -1.13 -9.78 20.32
CA MET A 82 -1.24 -10.51 21.60
C MET A 82 -1.35 -12.02 21.37
N PHE A 83 -0.66 -12.78 22.23
CA PHE A 83 -0.62 -14.24 22.23
C PHE A 83 0.07 -14.88 21.03
N ARG A 84 0.77 -14.07 20.18
CA ARG A 84 1.61 -14.61 19.11
C ARG A 84 2.90 -15.15 19.67
N THR A 85 3.25 -16.33 19.22
CA THR A 85 4.48 -17.05 19.62
C THR A 85 5.60 -16.93 18.57
N ALA A 86 5.24 -16.50 17.35
CA ALA A 86 6.17 -16.26 16.26
C ALA A 86 5.60 -15.21 15.28
N LEU A 87 6.50 -14.52 14.61
CA LEU A 87 6.26 -13.65 13.47
C LEU A 87 7.43 -13.86 12.51
N GLY A 88 7.16 -14.20 11.26
CA GLY A 88 8.19 -14.40 10.24
C GLY A 88 8.90 -13.10 9.88
N PRO A 89 10.10 -13.15 9.29
CA PRO A 89 10.92 -11.96 9.02
C PRO A 89 10.25 -10.92 8.11
N ASP A 90 9.35 -11.36 7.24
CA ASP A 90 8.58 -10.50 6.33
C ASP A 90 7.07 -10.54 6.63
N GLU A 91 6.68 -11.02 7.80
CA GLU A 91 5.32 -10.90 8.35
C GLU A 91 5.21 -9.65 9.21
N ALA A 92 4.02 -9.07 9.26
CA ALA A 92 3.76 -7.82 9.97
C ALA A 92 2.29 -7.72 10.40
N MET A 93 1.98 -6.67 11.17
CA MET A 93 0.60 -6.20 11.36
C MET A 93 0.55 -4.70 11.10
N ILE A 94 -0.39 -4.27 10.27
CA ILE A 94 -0.66 -2.85 10.01
C ILE A 94 -1.94 -2.43 10.72
N PHE A 95 -1.84 -1.42 11.57
CA PHE A 95 -2.94 -0.82 12.32
C PHE A 95 -3.38 0.44 11.59
N ASP A 96 -4.62 0.44 11.13
CA ASP A 96 -5.22 1.57 10.43
C ASP A 96 -6.24 2.26 11.32
N PHE A 97 -5.96 3.52 11.68
CA PHE A 97 -6.85 4.33 12.51
C PHE A 97 -7.79 5.22 11.69
N THR A 98 -7.63 5.28 10.35
CA THR A 98 -8.50 6.10 9.48
C THR A 98 -9.94 5.63 9.52
N THR A 99 -10.17 4.34 9.80
CA THR A 99 -11.49 3.72 9.88
C THR A 99 -12.34 4.21 11.06
N THR A 100 -11.72 4.78 12.10
CA THR A 100 -12.41 5.20 13.34
C THR A 100 -12.10 6.63 13.74
N ASP A 101 -10.93 7.15 13.38
CA ASP A 101 -10.51 8.52 13.68
C ASP A 101 -9.66 9.02 12.51
N SER A 102 -10.25 9.86 11.67
CA SER A 102 -9.56 10.41 10.49
C SER A 102 -8.49 11.46 10.82
N ARG A 103 -8.32 11.81 12.10
CA ARG A 103 -7.35 12.82 12.53
C ARG A 103 -6.09 12.17 13.10
N PRO A 104 -4.91 12.51 12.58
CA PRO A 104 -3.65 12.08 13.18
C PRO A 104 -3.55 12.53 14.64
N SER A 105 -3.03 11.65 15.49
CA SER A 105 -2.81 11.91 16.92
C SER A 105 -1.58 11.16 17.42
N ILE A 106 -1.07 11.53 18.59
CA ILE A 106 -0.04 10.75 19.26
C ILE A 106 -0.63 9.37 19.58
N LYS A 107 0.02 8.32 19.10
CA LYS A 107 -0.36 6.94 19.41
C LYS A 107 0.59 6.38 20.48
N GLN A 108 0.05 5.48 21.28
CA GLN A 108 0.81 4.76 22.30
C GLN A 108 0.46 3.29 22.22
N PHE A 109 1.50 2.46 22.16
CA PHE A 109 1.43 1.01 22.10
C PHE A 109 2.11 0.39 23.33
N TRP A 110 1.76 -0.81 23.67
CA TRP A 110 2.32 -1.61 24.74
C TRP A 110 2.52 -3.05 24.32
N MET A 111 3.33 -3.80 25.05
CA MET A 111 3.60 -5.21 24.78
C MET A 111 2.80 -6.16 25.69
N LYS A 112 1.66 -5.70 26.22
CA LYS A 112 0.80 -6.52 27.07
C LYS A 112 0.37 -7.80 26.35
N ASN A 113 0.56 -8.96 26.96
CA ASN A 113 0.28 -10.27 26.39
C ASN A 113 0.97 -10.57 25.05
N THR A 114 2.00 -9.85 24.67
CA THR A 114 2.80 -10.07 23.47
C THR A 114 4.07 -10.80 23.84
N TYR A 115 4.29 -11.99 23.25
CA TYR A 115 5.34 -12.94 23.66
C TYR A 115 6.66 -12.76 22.91
N ILE A 116 6.62 -12.06 21.80
CA ILE A 116 7.75 -11.83 20.88
C ILE A 116 8.15 -10.36 20.91
N PRO A 117 9.45 -10.04 20.74
CA PRO A 117 9.89 -8.66 20.59
C PRO A 117 9.38 -8.09 19.26
N LEU A 118 9.06 -6.80 19.24
CA LEU A 118 8.55 -6.11 18.05
C LEU A 118 9.27 -4.77 17.85
N ASP A 119 9.44 -4.40 16.58
CA ASP A 119 9.66 -3.02 16.19
C ASP A 119 8.32 -2.36 15.89
N ILE A 120 8.02 -1.26 16.56
CA ILE A 120 6.76 -0.53 16.45
C ILE A 120 7.04 0.74 15.64
N ILE A 121 6.63 0.75 14.38
CA ILE A 121 6.90 1.81 13.42
C ILE A 121 5.67 2.71 13.33
N PHE A 122 5.81 3.96 13.74
CA PHE A 122 4.74 4.96 13.72
C PHE A 122 4.76 5.72 12.40
N VAL A 123 3.60 5.82 11.71
CA VAL A 123 3.51 6.34 10.35
C VAL A 123 2.49 7.46 10.26
N ARG A 124 2.90 8.58 9.68
CA ARG A 124 2.07 9.75 9.45
C ARG A 124 1.03 9.51 8.35
N ALA A 125 0.09 10.44 8.21
CA ALA A 125 -0.94 10.38 7.18
C ALA A 125 -0.40 10.48 5.73
N ASP A 126 0.79 11.02 5.55
CA ASP A 126 1.49 11.09 4.26
C ASP A 126 2.31 9.82 3.95
N GLY A 127 2.25 8.80 4.82
CA GLY A 127 2.98 7.55 4.67
C GLY A 127 4.42 7.60 5.17
N VAL A 128 4.90 8.73 5.67
CA VAL A 128 6.28 8.85 6.16
C VAL A 128 6.41 8.36 7.59
N ILE A 129 7.46 7.60 7.87
CA ILE A 129 7.78 7.12 9.22
C ILE A 129 8.13 8.31 10.12
N ASP A 130 7.39 8.45 11.21
CA ASP A 130 7.58 9.48 12.23
C ASP A 130 8.67 9.07 13.22
N SER A 131 8.52 7.87 13.77
CA SER A 131 9.40 7.34 14.81
C SER A 131 9.31 5.82 14.89
N ILE A 132 10.28 5.18 15.55
CA ILE A 132 10.35 3.72 15.71
C ILE A 132 10.63 3.39 17.16
N GLY A 133 9.73 2.60 17.78
CA GLY A 133 10.00 1.93 19.04
C GLY A 133 10.68 0.60 18.78
N ALA A 134 12.02 0.62 18.68
CA ALA A 134 12.81 -0.54 18.33
C ALA A 134 12.86 -1.57 19.47
N ASP A 135 12.83 -2.85 19.10
CA ASP A 135 13.00 -4.02 19.96
C ASP A 135 12.18 -3.94 21.26
N ALA A 136 10.89 -3.61 21.11
CA ALA A 136 9.98 -3.47 22.24
C ALA A 136 9.90 -4.78 23.03
N VAL A 137 10.12 -4.66 24.34
CA VAL A 137 10.33 -5.81 25.23
C VAL A 137 9.00 -6.55 25.46
N PRO A 138 8.94 -7.88 25.24
CA PRO A 138 7.75 -8.69 25.51
C PRO A 138 7.17 -8.46 26.92
N TYR A 139 5.85 -8.50 27.03
CA TYR A 139 5.09 -8.28 28.27
C TYR A 139 5.23 -6.89 28.91
N SER A 140 6.02 -5.98 28.33
CA SER A 140 6.16 -4.64 28.89
C SER A 140 4.85 -3.86 28.77
N GLU A 141 4.36 -3.34 29.88
CA GLU A 141 3.24 -2.40 29.92
C GLU A 141 3.69 -0.94 29.85
N LYS A 142 5.03 -0.71 29.74
CA LYS A 142 5.56 0.61 29.47
C LYS A 142 5.18 1.01 28.05
N GLY A 143 4.45 2.12 27.93
CA GLY A 143 4.01 2.60 26.63
C GLY A 143 5.16 3.05 25.73
N VAL A 144 5.13 2.61 24.48
CA VAL A 144 5.94 3.11 23.37
C VAL A 144 5.10 4.13 22.63
N ARG A 145 5.59 5.35 22.43
CA ARG A 145 4.82 6.45 21.86
C ARG A 145 5.44 6.97 20.59
N SER A 146 4.58 7.45 19.67
CA SER A 146 5.05 8.26 18.54
C SER A 146 5.57 9.62 19.01
N ASP A 147 6.53 10.18 18.28
CA ASP A 147 7.06 11.52 18.51
C ASP A 147 6.08 12.59 18.05
N GLY A 148 5.49 12.39 16.88
CA GLY A 148 4.49 13.25 16.26
C GLY A 148 3.11 12.60 16.10
N PRO A 149 2.13 13.35 15.56
CA PRO A 149 0.81 12.81 15.23
C PRO A 149 0.88 11.82 14.07
N VAL A 150 0.39 10.59 14.28
CA VAL A 150 0.38 9.51 13.30
C VAL A 150 -1.02 8.93 13.15
N ILE A 151 -1.24 8.17 12.08
CA ILE A 151 -2.54 7.56 11.78
C ILE A 151 -2.42 6.07 11.44
N TYR A 152 -1.20 5.59 11.19
CA TYR A 152 -0.91 4.16 11.02
C TYR A 152 0.21 3.74 11.94
N VAL A 153 0.24 2.44 12.26
CA VAL A 153 1.35 1.81 12.97
C VAL A 153 1.63 0.46 12.30
N LEU A 154 2.90 0.20 12.00
CA LEU A 154 3.34 -1.08 11.45
C LEU A 154 4.18 -1.79 12.51
N GLU A 155 3.76 -2.98 12.94
CA GLU A 155 4.52 -3.87 13.81
C GLU A 155 5.21 -4.96 12.97
N ILE A 156 6.52 -5.08 13.15
CA ILE A 156 7.37 -6.09 12.51
C ILE A 156 8.21 -6.80 13.58
N PRO A 157 8.90 -7.92 13.28
CA PRO A 157 9.75 -8.58 14.26
C PRO A 157 10.80 -7.63 14.88
N GLY A 158 11.04 -7.77 16.18
CA GLY A 158 12.02 -6.95 16.90
C GLY A 158 13.42 -7.06 16.31
N GLY A 159 14.08 -5.92 16.11
CA GLY A 159 15.39 -5.80 15.45
C GLY A 159 15.34 -5.80 13.92
N ARG A 160 14.19 -6.09 13.31
CA ARG A 160 14.09 -6.18 11.86
C ARG A 160 14.25 -4.83 11.17
N ALA A 161 13.79 -3.74 11.80
CA ALA A 161 13.99 -2.39 11.29
C ALA A 161 15.50 -2.08 11.15
N ALA A 162 16.29 -2.40 12.17
CA ALA A 162 17.74 -2.19 12.15
C ALA A 162 18.44 -3.07 11.08
N GLU A 163 18.04 -4.33 10.94
CA GLU A 163 18.58 -5.23 9.89
C GLU A 163 18.36 -4.71 8.48
N LEU A 164 17.20 -4.11 8.21
CA LEU A 164 16.84 -3.57 6.91
C LEU A 164 17.31 -2.12 6.70
N GLY A 165 17.73 -1.44 7.78
CA GLY A 165 18.09 -0.03 7.74
C GLY A 165 16.87 0.90 7.64
N ILE A 166 15.70 0.49 8.18
CA ILE A 166 14.51 1.33 8.24
C ILE A 166 14.71 2.43 9.26
N GLU A 167 14.51 3.69 8.85
CA GLU A 167 14.72 4.87 9.69
C GLU A 167 13.51 5.84 9.61
N PRO A 168 13.36 6.72 10.60
CA PRO A 168 12.42 7.85 10.47
C PRO A 168 12.71 8.68 9.22
N GLY A 169 11.68 8.98 8.43
CA GLY A 169 11.80 9.64 7.13
C GLY A 169 11.59 8.71 5.93
N ASP A 170 11.78 7.40 6.10
CA ASP A 170 11.38 6.40 5.10
C ASP A 170 9.86 6.38 4.90
N THR A 171 9.38 5.70 3.84
CA THR A 171 7.96 5.68 3.53
C THR A 171 7.36 4.29 3.62
N VAL A 172 6.10 4.24 4.06
CA VAL A 172 5.27 3.03 4.15
C VAL A 172 4.04 3.22 3.27
N GLU A 173 3.80 2.26 2.38
CA GLU A 173 2.66 2.26 1.48
C GLU A 173 1.91 0.93 1.58
N PHE A 174 0.59 0.97 1.60
CA PHE A 174 -0.28 -0.19 1.52
C PHE A 174 -1.65 0.21 0.95
N ALA A 175 -2.39 -0.77 0.45
CA ALA A 175 -3.80 -0.62 0.10
C ALA A 175 -4.66 -1.23 1.20
N GLN A 176 -5.77 -0.56 1.54
CA GLN A 176 -6.77 -1.17 2.41
C GLN A 176 -7.37 -2.39 1.70
N PRO A 177 -7.74 -3.45 2.43
CA PRO A 177 -8.45 -4.58 1.82
C PRO A 177 -9.79 -4.11 1.24
N ASP A 178 -10.18 -4.72 0.13
CA ASP A 178 -11.50 -4.49 -0.47
C ASP A 178 -12.59 -4.85 0.55
N ALA A 179 -13.63 -4.02 0.65
CA ALA A 179 -14.72 -4.15 1.60
C ALA A 179 -15.73 -5.22 1.16
#